data_5c27255ca2c7e62c4da8bbd8a6050575
#
_entry.id   5c27255ca2c7e62c4da8bbd8a6050575
#
_cell.length_a   1.000
_cell.length_b   1.000
_cell.length_c   1.000
_cell.angle_alpha   90.00
_cell.angle_beta   90.00
_cell.angle_gamma   90.00
#
_symmetry.space_group_name_H-M   'P 1'
#
loop_
_entity.id
_entity.type
_entity.pdbx_description
1 polymer ?
#
loop_
_entity_poly.entity_id
_entity_poly.type
_entity_poly.pdbx_seq_one_letter_code
_entity_poly.pdbx_strand_id
1 'polypeptide(L)'
;MKIGIFTDTHYCDLDLLEQDRKPRYAYAAVNRAFDDFKAQGVQIAICLGDLVHFHNGTEESLRHLEKISSLINSYKIPTYQCMGNHDNEVVSAEDMAKITGFHVAPTTVEDDEVKLIFLDASYSPDGEPYGREDIDWTKSYVPKSELEWLEEQLNTNKRKIVFTHQNIDTNVESRHIVSNADEVNDILAKHGVSHVYQGHYHYGAENIINGIPYTTLRAMCIGEETNYLIAEV
;
A
#
# COMPACT_ATOMS: atom_id res chain seq x y z
N MET A 1 18.61 -5.50 2.53
CA MET A 1 17.50 -5.40 3.53
C MET A 1 16.45 -6.46 3.21
N LYS A 2 15.88 -7.18 4.22
CA LYS A 2 14.80 -8.15 3.98
C LYS A 2 13.45 -7.52 4.38
N ILE A 3 12.52 -7.47 3.43
CA ILE A 3 11.20 -6.85 3.61
C ILE A 3 10.07 -7.87 3.44
N GLY A 4 8.98 -7.68 4.17
CA GLY A 4 7.74 -8.44 4.01
C GLY A 4 6.64 -7.51 3.51
N ILE A 5 5.94 -7.86 2.44
CA ILE A 5 4.95 -7.00 1.78
C ILE A 5 3.59 -7.69 1.78
N PHE A 6 2.54 -6.96 2.13
CA PHE A 6 1.15 -7.40 2.07
C PHE A 6 0.24 -6.23 1.70
N THR A 7 -1.00 -6.51 1.31
CA THR A 7 -1.93 -5.48 0.83
C THR A 7 -3.39 -5.90 0.94
N ASP A 8 -4.29 -4.93 0.90
CA ASP A 8 -5.73 -5.14 0.68
C ASP A 8 -6.32 -6.19 1.62
N THR A 9 -6.11 -6.00 2.92
CA THR A 9 -6.70 -6.85 3.95
C THR A 9 -8.19 -6.57 4.12
N HIS A 10 -8.62 -5.32 3.88
CA HIS A 10 -10.00 -4.84 4.06
C HIS A 10 -10.62 -5.32 5.38
N TYR A 11 -9.82 -5.39 6.45
CA TYR A 11 -10.26 -5.99 7.68
C TYR A 11 -11.49 -5.28 8.25
N CYS A 12 -12.55 -6.04 8.43
CA CYS A 12 -13.76 -5.66 9.16
C CYS A 12 -14.51 -6.92 9.62
N ASP A 13 -15.60 -6.76 10.36
CA ASP A 13 -16.34 -7.88 10.94
C ASP A 13 -17.40 -8.47 10.00
N LEU A 14 -17.03 -8.67 8.74
CA LEU A 14 -17.83 -9.34 7.70
C LEU A 14 -17.16 -10.61 7.22
N ASP A 15 -17.94 -11.66 6.99
CA ASP A 15 -17.44 -12.92 6.47
C ASP A 15 -17.19 -12.86 4.95
N LEU A 16 -18.00 -12.08 4.23
CA LEU A 16 -17.95 -11.96 2.78
C LEU A 16 -18.35 -10.56 2.33
N LEU A 17 -17.59 -9.99 1.42
CA LEU A 17 -17.90 -8.81 0.61
C LEU A 17 -17.95 -9.18 -0.87
N GLU A 18 -18.33 -8.23 -1.72
CA GLU A 18 -18.26 -8.38 -3.18
C GLU A 18 -16.87 -8.85 -3.64
N GLN A 19 -16.82 -9.51 -4.80
CA GLN A 19 -15.58 -10.05 -5.40
C GLN A 19 -14.86 -11.10 -4.53
N ASP A 20 -15.59 -11.91 -3.76
CA ASP A 20 -15.05 -12.94 -2.88
C ASP A 20 -14.06 -12.46 -1.80
N ARG A 21 -14.14 -11.17 -1.44
CA ARG A 21 -13.36 -10.63 -0.31
C ARG A 21 -13.87 -11.23 1.00
N LYS A 22 -12.95 -11.75 1.82
CA LYS A 22 -13.21 -12.39 3.12
C LYS A 22 -12.55 -11.55 4.25
N PRO A 23 -13.10 -10.37 4.61
CA PRO A 23 -12.45 -9.41 5.50
C PRO A 23 -12.09 -9.98 6.87
N ARG A 24 -13.00 -10.73 7.50
CA ARG A 24 -12.74 -11.33 8.81
C ARG A 24 -11.61 -12.34 8.78
N TYR A 25 -11.47 -13.08 7.67
CA TYR A 25 -10.40 -14.04 7.46
C TYR A 25 -9.02 -13.38 7.37
N ALA A 26 -8.97 -12.14 6.85
CA ALA A 26 -7.72 -11.39 6.70
C ALA A 26 -6.95 -11.22 8.01
N TYR A 27 -7.63 -11.15 9.17
CA TYR A 27 -6.97 -11.12 10.48
C TYR A 27 -6.06 -12.34 10.70
N ALA A 28 -6.58 -13.52 10.42
CA ALA A 28 -5.79 -14.76 10.56
C ALA A 28 -4.70 -14.86 9.46
N ALA A 29 -4.98 -14.34 8.27
CA ALA A 29 -4.00 -14.30 7.18
C ALA A 29 -2.81 -13.37 7.51
N VAL A 30 -3.08 -12.17 8.05
CA VAL A 30 -2.04 -11.26 8.54
C VAL A 30 -1.22 -11.91 9.66
N ASN A 31 -1.89 -12.58 10.61
CA ASN A 31 -1.16 -13.28 11.69
C ASN A 31 -0.18 -14.31 11.13
N ARG A 32 -0.60 -15.14 10.17
CA ARG A 32 0.27 -16.14 9.51
C ARG A 32 1.41 -15.48 8.74
N ALA A 33 1.14 -14.39 8.01
CA ALA A 33 2.17 -13.65 7.30
C ALA A 33 3.24 -13.13 8.25
N PHE A 34 2.84 -12.54 9.39
CA PHE A 34 3.76 -12.00 10.37
C PHE A 34 4.51 -13.09 11.16
N ASP A 35 3.92 -14.26 11.38
CA ASP A 35 4.64 -15.43 11.90
C ASP A 35 5.78 -15.84 10.98
N ASP A 36 5.53 -15.86 9.66
CA ASP A 36 6.55 -16.17 8.66
C ASP A 36 7.57 -15.03 8.51
N PHE A 37 7.15 -13.77 8.51
CA PHE A 37 8.05 -12.61 8.52
C PHE A 37 9.06 -12.70 9.67
N LYS A 38 8.55 -12.99 10.87
CA LYS A 38 9.39 -13.16 12.05
C LYS A 38 10.34 -14.35 11.92
N ALA A 39 9.85 -15.50 11.46
CA ALA A 39 10.64 -16.71 11.27
C ALA A 39 11.76 -16.52 10.24
N GLN A 40 11.51 -15.74 9.20
CA GLN A 40 12.48 -15.46 8.13
C GLN A 40 13.37 -14.23 8.38
N GLY A 41 13.21 -13.54 9.52
CA GLY A 41 14.01 -12.39 9.89
C GLY A 41 13.76 -11.15 9.05
N VAL A 42 12.49 -10.92 8.66
CA VAL A 42 12.06 -9.68 8.01
C VAL A 42 12.36 -8.49 8.91
N GLN A 43 12.99 -7.46 8.36
CA GLN A 43 13.42 -6.27 9.08
C GLN A 43 12.39 -5.15 9.04
N ILE A 44 11.58 -5.10 7.97
CA ILE A 44 10.54 -4.10 7.73
C ILE A 44 9.32 -4.79 7.12
N ALA A 45 8.14 -4.54 7.66
CA ALA A 45 6.87 -4.93 7.06
C ALA A 45 6.29 -3.75 6.29
N ILE A 46 5.67 -4.03 5.15
CA ILE A 46 5.09 -3.03 4.25
C ILE A 46 3.64 -3.41 3.95
N CYS A 47 2.71 -2.54 4.35
CA CYS A 47 1.32 -2.57 3.93
C CYS A 47 1.14 -1.63 2.74
N LEU A 48 0.73 -2.18 1.59
CA LEU A 48 0.50 -1.35 0.40
C LEU A 48 -0.87 -0.64 0.39
N GLY A 49 -1.60 -0.65 1.51
CA GLY A 49 -2.87 0.05 1.68
C GLY A 49 -4.08 -0.88 1.81
N ASP A 50 -5.25 -0.26 1.98
CA ASP A 50 -6.53 -0.92 2.25
C ASP A 50 -6.43 -1.94 3.41
N LEU A 51 -5.83 -1.47 4.52
CA LEU A 51 -5.70 -2.27 5.74
C LEU A 51 -7.08 -2.56 6.36
N VAL A 52 -7.99 -1.59 6.32
CA VAL A 52 -9.34 -1.71 6.87
C VAL A 52 -10.41 -1.36 5.85
N HIS A 53 -11.63 -1.78 6.13
CA HIS A 53 -12.82 -1.45 5.34
C HIS A 53 -13.82 -0.68 6.21
N PHE A 54 -14.39 0.41 5.68
CA PHE A 54 -15.44 1.15 6.38
C PHE A 54 -16.69 0.27 6.54
N HIS A 55 -17.07 -0.01 7.78
CA HIS A 55 -18.21 -0.86 8.09
C HIS A 55 -18.88 -0.44 9.39
N ASN A 56 -20.22 -0.37 9.39
CA ASN A 56 -21.05 -0.02 10.55
C ASN A 56 -20.71 1.33 11.23
N GLY A 57 -20.17 2.28 10.45
CA GLY A 57 -19.81 3.61 10.93
C GLY A 57 -18.38 3.72 11.44
N THR A 58 -17.99 4.97 11.70
CA THR A 58 -16.62 5.34 12.03
C THR A 58 -16.08 4.65 13.28
N GLU A 59 -16.88 4.62 14.35
CA GLU A 59 -16.45 4.06 15.64
C GLU A 59 -16.10 2.57 15.51
N GLU A 60 -16.91 1.81 14.78
CA GLU A 60 -16.64 0.39 14.54
C GLU A 60 -15.43 0.19 13.64
N SER A 61 -15.31 0.99 12.57
CA SER A 61 -14.15 0.93 11.67
C SER A 61 -12.84 1.28 12.38
N LEU A 62 -12.86 2.23 13.31
CA LEU A 62 -11.70 2.54 14.17
C LEU A 62 -11.33 1.37 15.08
N ARG A 63 -12.30 0.67 15.67
CA ARG A 63 -12.02 -0.55 16.46
C ARG A 63 -11.37 -1.64 15.61
N HIS A 64 -11.78 -1.78 14.35
CA HIS A 64 -11.14 -2.71 13.42
C HIS A 64 -9.69 -2.31 13.15
N LEU A 65 -9.43 -1.02 12.92
CA LEU A 65 -8.09 -0.48 12.72
C LEU A 65 -7.19 -0.73 13.94
N GLU A 66 -7.67 -0.39 15.14
CA GLU A 66 -6.94 -0.64 16.38
C GLU A 66 -6.65 -2.14 16.60
N LYS A 67 -7.60 -3.01 16.28
CA LYS A 67 -7.46 -4.44 16.46
C LYS A 67 -6.41 -5.04 15.51
N ILE A 68 -6.46 -4.72 14.21
CA ILE A 68 -5.49 -5.26 13.24
C ILE A 68 -4.10 -4.67 13.45
N SER A 69 -3.99 -3.38 13.75
CA SER A 69 -2.70 -2.73 14.02
C SER A 69 -2.08 -3.24 15.32
N SER A 70 -2.87 -3.53 16.35
CA SER A 70 -2.38 -4.16 17.59
C SER A 70 -1.79 -5.55 17.34
N LEU A 71 -2.42 -6.34 16.46
CA LEU A 71 -1.87 -7.63 16.03
C LEU A 71 -0.50 -7.43 15.37
N ILE A 72 -0.42 -6.55 14.38
CA ILE A 72 0.81 -6.26 13.64
C ILE A 72 1.92 -5.79 14.58
N ASN A 73 1.62 -4.83 15.47
CA ASN A 73 2.57 -4.28 16.43
C ASN A 73 3.09 -5.31 17.45
N SER A 74 2.32 -6.38 17.73
CA SER A 74 2.74 -7.44 18.65
C SER A 74 3.99 -8.18 18.18
N TYR A 75 4.27 -8.16 16.87
CA TYR A 75 5.47 -8.75 16.27
C TYR A 75 6.72 -7.90 16.38
N LYS A 76 6.57 -6.59 16.68
CA LYS A 76 7.67 -5.62 16.83
C LYS A 76 8.54 -5.48 15.55
N ILE A 77 7.96 -5.68 14.40
CA ILE A 77 8.57 -5.40 13.10
C ILE A 77 8.12 -3.98 12.69
N PRO A 78 9.04 -3.03 12.46
CA PRO A 78 8.68 -1.71 11.96
C PRO A 78 7.81 -1.81 10.71
N THR A 79 6.66 -1.15 10.71
CA THR A 79 5.68 -1.24 9.63
C THR A 79 5.54 0.09 8.91
N TYR A 80 5.62 0.06 7.58
CA TYR A 80 5.39 1.17 6.66
C TYR A 80 4.09 0.93 5.91
N GLN A 81 3.32 2.00 5.68
CA GLN A 81 2.00 1.88 5.05
C GLN A 81 1.78 2.95 3.98
N CYS A 82 1.35 2.52 2.79
CA CYS A 82 0.67 3.37 1.83
C CYS A 82 -0.80 3.51 2.23
N MET A 83 -1.40 4.67 1.99
CA MET A 83 -2.85 4.85 2.19
C MET A 83 -3.62 4.28 1.01
N GLY A 84 -4.56 3.39 1.30
CA GLY A 84 -5.53 2.94 0.32
C GLY A 84 -6.80 3.81 0.32
N ASN A 85 -7.65 3.67 -0.69
CA ASN A 85 -8.90 4.42 -0.74
C ASN A 85 -9.85 4.04 0.40
N HIS A 86 -9.91 2.77 0.80
CA HIS A 86 -10.73 2.34 1.94
C HIS A 86 -10.17 2.77 3.29
N ASP A 87 -8.85 2.93 3.43
CA ASP A 87 -8.26 3.51 4.64
C ASP A 87 -8.72 4.96 4.81
N ASN A 88 -8.73 5.73 3.71
CA ASN A 88 -9.15 7.14 3.69
C ASN A 88 -10.65 7.33 3.99
N GLU A 89 -11.50 6.31 3.76
CA GLU A 89 -12.89 6.31 4.22
C GLU A 89 -12.99 6.27 5.76
N VAL A 90 -11.97 5.78 6.43
CA VAL A 90 -11.94 5.59 7.90
C VAL A 90 -11.20 6.73 8.59
N VAL A 91 -9.98 7.05 8.17
CA VAL A 91 -9.09 8.02 8.83
C VAL A 91 -8.23 8.78 7.81
N SER A 92 -7.71 9.94 8.21
CA SER A 92 -6.62 10.62 7.50
C SER A 92 -5.29 9.87 7.66
N ALA A 93 -4.31 10.15 6.80
CA ALA A 93 -2.95 9.60 6.93
C ALA A 93 -2.31 9.98 8.29
N GLU A 94 -2.55 11.21 8.78
CA GLU A 94 -2.06 11.66 10.08
C GLU A 94 -2.67 10.85 11.24
N ASP A 95 -3.99 10.59 11.20
CA ASP A 95 -4.66 9.81 12.24
C ASP A 95 -4.31 8.31 12.12
N MET A 96 -4.11 7.80 10.89
CA MET A 96 -3.58 6.46 10.66
C MET A 96 -2.25 6.28 11.41
N ALA A 97 -1.29 7.18 11.20
CA ALA A 97 0.00 7.12 11.88
C ALA A 97 -0.13 7.20 13.41
N LYS A 98 -1.01 8.07 13.94
CA LYS A 98 -1.25 8.23 15.38
C LYS A 98 -1.86 6.97 16.02
N ILE A 99 -2.86 6.37 15.35
CA ILE A 99 -3.59 5.21 15.89
C ILE A 99 -2.73 3.95 15.80
N THR A 100 -2.09 3.74 14.66
CA THR A 100 -1.36 2.49 14.39
C THR A 100 0.09 2.51 14.89
N GLY A 101 0.71 3.69 14.95
CA GLY A 101 2.15 3.83 15.16
C GLY A 101 2.99 3.45 13.94
N PHE A 102 2.38 3.28 12.77
CA PHE A 102 3.08 2.97 11.52
C PHE A 102 3.69 4.23 10.88
N HIS A 103 4.69 4.01 10.03
CA HIS A 103 5.23 5.05 9.15
C HIS A 103 4.34 5.13 7.90
N VAL A 104 3.56 6.19 7.77
CA VAL A 104 2.57 6.35 6.69
C VAL A 104 3.13 7.21 5.56
N ALA A 105 2.81 6.86 4.30
CA ALA A 105 3.19 7.63 3.11
C ALA A 105 2.59 9.07 3.15
N PRO A 106 3.28 10.09 2.57
CA PRO A 106 4.58 9.97 1.91
C PRO A 106 5.73 9.88 2.93
N THR A 107 6.60 8.88 2.77
CA THR A 107 7.76 8.66 3.66
C THR A 107 8.84 7.84 2.96
N THR A 108 10.03 7.77 3.56
CA THR A 108 11.13 6.95 3.06
C THR A 108 11.83 6.22 4.18
N VAL A 109 12.50 5.12 3.84
CA VAL A 109 13.50 4.46 4.68
C VAL A 109 14.65 3.97 3.82
N GLU A 110 15.86 4.09 4.32
CA GLU A 110 17.05 3.71 3.56
C GLU A 110 18.16 3.11 4.43
N ASP A 111 18.97 2.29 3.80
CA ASP A 111 20.30 1.87 4.30
C ASP A 111 21.40 2.41 3.36
N ASP A 112 22.60 1.83 3.43
CA ASP A 112 23.74 2.28 2.62
C ASP A 112 23.53 2.00 1.11
N GLU A 113 22.75 1.02 0.74
CA GLU A 113 22.61 0.49 -0.63
C GLU A 113 21.25 0.80 -1.29
N VAL A 114 20.17 0.80 -0.50
CA VAL A 114 18.80 0.91 -1.02
C VAL A 114 18.01 2.01 -0.33
N LYS A 115 17.16 2.69 -1.09
CA LYS A 115 16.14 3.61 -0.61
C LYS A 115 14.76 3.11 -1.00
N LEU A 116 13.92 2.91 -0.01
CA LEU A 116 12.50 2.55 -0.14
C LEU A 116 11.69 3.84 -0.06
N ILE A 117 10.83 4.08 -1.02
CA ILE A 117 10.07 5.33 -1.18
C ILE A 117 8.59 4.96 -1.21
N PHE A 118 7.82 5.48 -0.26
CA PHE A 118 6.39 5.23 -0.12
C PHE A 118 5.64 6.45 -0.65
N LEU A 119 5.09 6.34 -1.87
CA LEU A 119 4.34 7.40 -2.55
C LEU A 119 2.88 7.36 -2.12
N ASP A 120 2.31 8.51 -1.79
CA ASP A 120 0.86 8.65 -1.67
C ASP A 120 0.26 9.03 -3.04
N ALA A 121 -0.66 8.21 -3.52
CA ALA A 121 -1.39 8.42 -4.77
C ALA A 121 -2.92 8.48 -4.54
N SER A 122 -3.33 8.74 -3.29
CA SER A 122 -4.74 8.76 -2.86
C SER A 122 -5.29 10.19 -2.88
N TYR A 123 -5.28 10.81 -4.06
CA TYR A 123 -5.80 12.15 -4.31
C TYR A 123 -6.85 12.13 -5.42
N SER A 124 -7.77 13.08 -5.37
CA SER A 124 -8.70 13.38 -6.45
C SER A 124 -8.03 14.18 -7.58
N PRO A 125 -8.64 14.28 -8.78
CA PRO A 125 -8.03 15.00 -9.92
C PRO A 125 -7.77 16.49 -9.70
N ASP A 126 -8.44 17.11 -8.73
CA ASP A 126 -8.22 18.50 -8.31
C ASP A 126 -7.09 18.66 -7.27
N GLY A 127 -6.44 17.54 -6.91
CA GLY A 127 -5.26 17.52 -6.04
C GLY A 127 -5.59 17.52 -4.55
N GLU A 128 -6.86 17.31 -4.19
CA GLU A 128 -7.25 17.18 -2.79
C GLU A 128 -7.05 15.74 -2.30
N PRO A 129 -6.52 15.52 -1.10
CA PRO A 129 -6.41 14.19 -0.53
C PRO A 129 -7.77 13.51 -0.44
N TYR A 130 -7.82 12.20 -0.62
CA TYR A 130 -9.03 11.44 -0.38
C TYR A 130 -9.52 11.66 1.05
N GLY A 131 -10.83 11.91 1.16
CA GLY A 131 -11.52 12.05 2.42
C GLY A 131 -12.60 10.98 2.57
N ARG A 132 -13.43 11.12 3.61
CA ARG A 132 -14.48 10.14 3.91
C ARG A 132 -15.68 10.20 2.96
N GLU A 133 -15.95 11.35 2.36
CA GLU A 133 -17.09 11.59 1.49
C GLU A 133 -16.65 11.78 0.04
N ASP A 134 -17.40 11.22 -0.90
CA ASP A 134 -17.27 11.41 -2.35
C ASP A 134 -15.94 10.91 -2.99
N ILE A 135 -15.36 9.83 -2.49
CA ILE A 135 -14.21 9.20 -3.15
C ILE A 135 -14.65 8.52 -4.45
N ASP A 136 -14.25 9.07 -5.59
CA ASP A 136 -14.25 8.34 -6.86
C ASP A 136 -12.87 7.68 -7.05
N TRP A 137 -12.69 6.51 -6.44
CA TRP A 137 -11.42 5.77 -6.49
C TRP A 137 -10.96 5.40 -7.90
N THR A 138 -11.87 5.49 -8.90
CA THR A 138 -11.55 5.23 -10.32
C THR A 138 -10.84 6.41 -11.00
N LYS A 139 -10.66 7.52 -10.29
CA LYS A 139 -10.02 8.75 -10.77
C LYS A 139 -8.89 9.22 -9.88
N SER A 140 -8.18 8.28 -9.26
CA SER A 140 -7.01 8.64 -8.45
C SER A 140 -5.98 9.44 -9.24
N TYR A 141 -5.24 10.29 -8.54
CA TYR A 141 -4.29 11.22 -9.13
C TYR A 141 -3.07 11.41 -8.21
N VAL A 142 -1.90 11.65 -8.77
CA VAL A 142 -0.71 12.06 -8.03
C VAL A 142 -0.49 13.55 -8.27
N PRO A 143 -0.74 14.44 -7.28
CA PRO A 143 -0.66 15.87 -7.46
C PRO A 143 0.79 16.33 -7.63
N LYS A 144 0.96 17.53 -8.16
CA LYS A 144 2.27 18.10 -8.46
C LYS A 144 3.19 18.14 -7.22
N SER A 145 2.64 18.40 -6.04
CA SER A 145 3.41 18.38 -4.78
C SER A 145 4.02 17.02 -4.49
N GLU A 146 3.27 15.95 -4.72
CA GLU A 146 3.74 14.58 -4.55
C GLU A 146 4.77 14.18 -5.63
N LEU A 147 4.58 14.65 -6.88
CA LEU A 147 5.55 14.43 -7.95
C LEU A 147 6.88 15.14 -7.66
N GLU A 148 6.84 16.40 -7.19
CA GLU A 148 8.02 17.17 -6.80
C GLU A 148 8.74 16.49 -5.61
N TRP A 149 7.99 16.05 -4.60
CA TRP A 149 8.53 15.28 -3.50
C TRP A 149 9.16 13.96 -3.97
N LEU A 150 8.50 13.21 -4.85
CA LEU A 150 9.00 11.96 -5.42
C LEU A 150 10.33 12.19 -6.16
N GLU A 151 10.41 13.21 -7.04
CA GLU A 151 11.65 13.54 -7.75
C GLU A 151 12.79 13.88 -6.79
N GLU A 152 12.52 14.61 -5.69
CA GLU A 152 13.51 14.91 -4.67
C GLU A 152 14.01 13.61 -4.01
N GLN A 153 13.10 12.69 -3.65
CA GLN A 153 13.49 11.43 -3.02
C GLN A 153 14.26 10.50 -3.96
N LEU A 154 13.96 10.55 -5.26
CA LEU A 154 14.64 9.77 -6.30
C LEU A 154 16.05 10.30 -6.64
N ASN A 155 16.39 11.50 -6.22
CA ASN A 155 17.71 12.10 -6.48
C ASN A 155 18.79 11.52 -5.56
N THR A 156 19.09 10.26 -5.76
CA THR A 156 20.13 9.50 -5.02
C THR A 156 20.80 8.49 -5.92
N ASN A 157 22.03 8.10 -5.55
CA ASN A 157 22.76 7.03 -6.24
C ASN A 157 22.42 5.62 -5.72
N LYS A 158 21.65 5.52 -4.63
CA LYS A 158 21.20 4.23 -4.10
C LYS A 158 20.23 3.55 -5.06
N ARG A 159 20.09 2.23 -4.95
CA ARG A 159 18.99 1.51 -5.60
C ARG A 159 17.66 2.01 -5.02
N LYS A 160 16.71 2.32 -5.89
CA LYS A 160 15.42 2.90 -5.52
C LYS A 160 14.30 1.91 -5.79
N ILE A 161 13.44 1.73 -4.80
CA ILE A 161 12.23 0.92 -4.90
C ILE A 161 11.06 1.77 -4.44
N VAL A 162 9.99 1.80 -5.24
CA VAL A 162 8.80 2.61 -4.97
C VAL A 162 7.64 1.72 -4.56
N PHE A 163 6.90 2.17 -3.56
CA PHE A 163 5.70 1.53 -3.04
C PHE A 163 4.54 2.52 -3.11
N THR A 164 3.39 2.06 -3.58
CA THR A 164 2.16 2.85 -3.62
C THR A 164 0.94 1.93 -3.47
N HIS A 165 -0.22 2.46 -3.12
CA HIS A 165 -1.44 1.67 -3.15
C HIS A 165 -2.05 1.66 -4.54
N GLN A 166 -2.39 2.86 -5.06
CA GLN A 166 -3.02 3.00 -6.37
C GLN A 166 -2.09 2.55 -7.49
N ASN A 167 -2.65 1.90 -8.52
CA ASN A 167 -1.84 1.36 -9.60
C ASN A 167 -1.34 2.46 -10.54
N ILE A 168 -0.03 2.48 -10.73
CA ILE A 168 0.65 3.21 -11.80
C ILE A 168 1.10 2.27 -12.94
N ASP A 169 0.78 0.98 -12.83
CA ASP A 169 0.93 -0.01 -13.89
C ASP A 169 -0.17 0.17 -14.94
N THR A 170 0.20 0.66 -16.12
CA THR A 170 -0.73 0.94 -17.22
C THR A 170 -1.23 -0.29 -17.96
N ASN A 171 -0.81 -1.49 -17.55
CA ASN A 171 -1.23 -2.76 -18.17
C ASN A 171 -2.32 -3.51 -17.37
N VAL A 172 -2.80 -2.96 -16.25
CA VAL A 172 -3.94 -3.50 -15.51
C VAL A 172 -5.26 -2.89 -16.01
N GLU A 173 -6.39 -3.27 -15.43
CA GLU A 173 -7.70 -2.73 -15.79
C GLU A 173 -7.75 -1.21 -15.54
N SER A 174 -8.13 -0.43 -16.56
CA SER A 174 -7.98 1.03 -16.62
C SER A 174 -8.60 1.79 -15.44
N ARG A 175 -9.69 1.29 -14.87
CA ARG A 175 -10.35 1.95 -13.72
C ARG A 175 -9.53 1.92 -12.44
N HIS A 176 -8.50 1.06 -12.35
CA HIS A 176 -7.60 0.97 -11.20
C HIS A 176 -6.35 1.83 -11.36
N ILE A 177 -6.14 2.42 -12.56
CA ILE A 177 -4.92 3.14 -12.91
C ILE A 177 -5.05 4.62 -12.51
N VAL A 178 -4.02 5.14 -11.88
CA VAL A 178 -3.87 6.57 -11.59
C VAL A 178 -3.99 7.39 -12.87
N SER A 179 -4.77 8.46 -12.87
CA SER A 179 -5.10 9.24 -14.08
C SER A 179 -3.90 9.85 -14.79
N ASN A 180 -2.83 10.15 -14.05
CA ASN A 180 -1.55 10.63 -14.59
C ASN A 180 -0.41 9.61 -14.43
N ALA A 181 -0.72 8.31 -14.54
CA ALA A 181 0.26 7.24 -14.39
C ALA A 181 1.45 7.35 -15.37
N ASP A 182 1.22 7.81 -16.61
CA ASP A 182 2.29 7.99 -17.58
C ASP A 182 3.33 9.02 -17.10
N GLU A 183 2.89 10.14 -16.52
CA GLU A 183 3.78 11.16 -15.95
C GLU A 183 4.61 10.59 -14.79
N VAL A 184 3.99 9.82 -13.90
CA VAL A 184 4.69 9.15 -12.80
C VAL A 184 5.73 8.16 -13.36
N ASN A 185 5.34 7.34 -14.32
CA ASN A 185 6.20 6.34 -14.95
C ASN A 185 7.41 6.96 -15.68
N ASP A 186 7.25 8.12 -16.31
CA ASP A 186 8.34 8.86 -16.94
C ASP A 186 9.35 9.36 -15.89
N ILE A 187 8.87 9.85 -14.74
CA ILE A 187 9.73 10.24 -13.61
C ILE A 187 10.51 9.03 -13.09
N LEU A 188 9.84 7.90 -12.84
CA LEU A 188 10.49 6.69 -12.35
C LEU A 188 11.57 6.18 -13.30
N ALA A 189 11.28 6.16 -14.61
CA ALA A 189 12.22 5.74 -15.64
C ALA A 189 13.43 6.67 -15.74
N LYS A 190 13.21 7.99 -15.74
CA LYS A 190 14.27 9.03 -15.74
C LYS A 190 15.27 8.84 -14.61
N HIS A 191 14.79 8.45 -13.42
CA HIS A 191 15.61 8.28 -12.25
C HIS A 191 16.13 6.84 -12.04
N GLY A 192 15.79 5.89 -12.91
CA GLY A 192 16.27 4.51 -12.87
C GLY A 192 15.78 3.76 -11.63
N VAL A 193 14.48 3.81 -11.35
CA VAL A 193 13.83 3.01 -10.32
C VAL A 193 14.00 1.52 -10.65
N SER A 194 14.31 0.70 -9.67
CA SER A 194 14.61 -0.71 -9.90
C SER A 194 13.39 -1.62 -9.77
N HIS A 195 12.36 -1.22 -9.05
CA HIS A 195 11.12 -1.96 -8.87
C HIS A 195 9.99 -1.08 -8.34
N VAL A 196 8.75 -1.39 -8.70
CA VAL A 196 7.53 -0.81 -8.14
C VAL A 196 6.66 -1.91 -7.55
N TYR A 197 6.25 -1.75 -6.30
CA TYR A 197 5.27 -2.61 -5.63
C TYR A 197 3.99 -1.81 -5.38
N GLN A 198 2.84 -2.40 -5.69
CA GLN A 198 1.55 -1.73 -5.56
C GLN A 198 0.43 -2.72 -5.19
N GLY A 199 -0.71 -2.18 -4.67
CA GLY A 199 -1.90 -2.92 -4.28
C GLY A 199 -3.10 -2.64 -5.20
N HIS A 200 -4.29 -2.45 -4.60
CA HIS A 200 -5.53 -1.97 -5.21
C HIS A 200 -6.15 -2.89 -6.29
N TYR A 201 -5.39 -3.43 -7.22
CA TYR A 201 -5.89 -4.42 -8.19
C TYR A 201 -5.80 -5.81 -7.58
N HIS A 202 -6.86 -6.25 -6.92
CA HIS A 202 -6.90 -7.41 -6.02
C HIS A 202 -6.45 -8.73 -6.61
N TYR A 203 -6.50 -8.89 -7.96
CA TYR A 203 -6.10 -10.14 -8.61
C TYR A 203 -4.59 -10.30 -8.73
N GLY A 204 -3.84 -9.22 -8.53
CA GLY A 204 -2.41 -9.19 -8.73
C GLY A 204 -2.01 -9.13 -10.20
N ALA A 205 -0.83 -8.61 -10.48
CA ALA A 205 -0.24 -8.54 -11.82
C ALA A 205 1.28 -8.41 -11.73
N GLU A 206 1.97 -8.86 -12.77
CA GLU A 206 3.40 -8.62 -12.97
C GLU A 206 3.62 -8.11 -14.39
N ASN A 207 4.17 -6.91 -14.50
CA ASN A 207 4.40 -6.23 -15.78
C ASN A 207 5.76 -5.56 -15.80
N ILE A 208 6.21 -5.14 -16.99
CA ILE A 208 7.42 -4.32 -17.19
C ILE A 208 7.01 -3.07 -17.94
N ILE A 209 7.28 -1.90 -17.38
CA ILE A 209 7.02 -0.59 -18.00
C ILE A 209 8.32 0.20 -18.02
N ASN A 210 8.72 0.68 -19.19
CA ASN A 210 9.98 1.42 -19.37
C ASN A 210 11.23 0.67 -18.84
N GLY A 211 11.20 -0.68 -18.84
CA GLY A 211 12.27 -1.51 -18.32
C GLY A 211 12.25 -1.73 -16.79
N ILE A 212 11.30 -1.14 -16.07
CA ILE A 212 11.10 -1.30 -14.64
C ILE A 212 10.08 -2.42 -14.40
N PRO A 213 10.37 -3.42 -13.53
CA PRO A 213 9.39 -4.41 -13.09
C PRO A 213 8.37 -3.78 -12.13
N TYR A 214 7.09 -4.10 -12.35
CA TYR A 214 5.95 -3.74 -11.52
C TYR A 214 5.32 -5.01 -10.97
N THR A 215 5.15 -5.08 -9.66
CA THR A 215 4.44 -6.15 -8.98
C THR A 215 3.24 -5.57 -8.26
N THR A 216 2.04 -5.83 -8.77
CA THR A 216 0.79 -5.62 -8.03
C THR A 216 0.53 -6.86 -7.21
N LEU A 217 0.54 -6.74 -5.89
CA LEU A 217 0.30 -7.89 -5.02
C LEU A 217 -1.18 -8.29 -5.05
N ARG A 218 -1.42 -9.60 -4.99
CA ARG A 218 -2.78 -10.12 -4.79
C ARG A 218 -3.27 -9.76 -3.39
N ALA A 219 -4.53 -9.34 -3.31
CA ALA A 219 -5.18 -8.92 -2.07
C ALA A 219 -5.18 -10.02 -1.00
N MET A 220 -4.86 -9.66 0.24
CA MET A 220 -4.85 -10.58 1.38
C MET A 220 -6.25 -11.12 1.72
N CYS A 221 -7.30 -10.34 1.45
CA CYS A 221 -8.68 -10.71 1.74
C CYS A 221 -9.32 -11.64 0.70
N ILE A 222 -8.63 -11.96 -0.41
CA ILE A 222 -9.19 -12.82 -1.47
C ILE A 222 -8.78 -14.28 -1.25
N GLY A 223 -9.80 -15.16 -1.24
CA GLY A 223 -9.60 -16.59 -1.07
C GLY A 223 -9.27 -16.99 0.36
N GLU A 224 -8.67 -18.17 0.51
CA GLU A 224 -8.24 -18.70 1.81
C GLU A 224 -6.72 -18.82 1.90
N GLU A 225 -6.02 -18.44 0.84
CA GLU A 225 -4.57 -18.40 0.78
C GLU A 225 -4.06 -17.13 1.46
N THR A 226 -2.89 -17.24 2.07
CA THR A 226 -2.21 -16.07 2.62
C THR A 226 -1.35 -15.42 1.53
N ASN A 227 -1.79 -14.28 1.03
CA ASN A 227 -1.13 -13.56 -0.06
C ASN A 227 -0.16 -12.51 0.52
N TYR A 228 1.12 -12.78 0.47
CA TYR A 228 2.20 -11.86 0.84
C TYR A 228 3.47 -12.18 0.06
N LEU A 229 4.44 -11.29 0.11
CA LEU A 229 5.75 -11.45 -0.50
C LEU A 229 6.86 -11.18 0.54
N ILE A 230 7.92 -11.99 0.52
CA ILE A 230 9.17 -11.67 1.21
C ILE A 230 10.23 -11.45 0.15
N ALA A 231 10.91 -10.31 0.18
CA ALA A 231 11.94 -9.95 -0.77
C ALA A 231 13.24 -9.51 -0.07
N GLU A 232 14.36 -9.79 -0.69
CA GLU A 232 15.66 -9.21 -0.34
C GLU A 232 15.94 -8.03 -1.29
N VAL A 233 16.12 -6.86 -0.72
CA VAL A 233 16.26 -5.60 -1.46
C VAL A 233 17.57 -4.92 -1.11
#